data_52d8ccbc0c16dbcf7a49e4073824be2a
#
_entry.id   52d8ccbc0c16dbcf7a49e4073824be2a
#
_cell.length_a   1.000
_cell.length_b   1.000
_cell.length_c   1.000
_cell.angle_alpha   90.00
_cell.angle_beta   90.00
_cell.angle_gamma   90.00
#
_symmetry.space_group_name_H-M   'P 1'
#
loop_
_entity.id
_entity.type
_entity.pdbx_description
1 polymer ?
#
loop_
_entity_poly.entity_id
_entity_poly.type
_entity_poly.pdbx_seq_one_letter_code
_entity_poly.pdbx_strand_id
1 'polypeptide(L)'
;MPMIQQGQYTEALWEVNKLQADLYQKKMQATKALEILKPANMKSFLDKRNKDWYTIGEVEREIDVPTTTLRHWEKEGLITPYRDPESGYRKYNREDIRRLLIIRTVQSSVYLLDKVRVIMDKINHLSIHEARKIVMDSLAHMDYQIEQQFRGGYYLYQLIELLKKNIEDS
;
A
#
# COMPACT_ATOMS: atom_id res chain seq x y z
N MET A 1 -21.59 15.01 13.07
CA MET A 1 -22.41 14.09 12.24
C MET A 1 -23.52 14.86 11.50
N PRO A 2 -23.21 15.66 10.50
CA PRO A 2 -24.22 16.51 9.85
C PRO A 2 -25.32 15.71 9.13
N MET A 3 -24.99 14.57 8.48
CA MET A 3 -25.97 13.75 7.75
C MET A 3 -27.10 13.23 8.65
N ILE A 4 -26.80 12.78 9.85
CA ILE A 4 -27.81 12.26 10.79
C ILE A 4 -28.74 13.38 11.26
N GLN A 5 -28.20 14.59 11.52
CA GLN A 5 -29.00 15.76 11.90
C GLN A 5 -29.93 16.26 10.78
N GLN A 6 -29.59 15.96 9.53
CA GLN A 6 -30.36 16.32 8.33
C GLN A 6 -31.32 15.20 7.87
N GLY A 7 -31.41 14.09 8.64
CA GLY A 7 -32.26 12.94 8.27
C GLY A 7 -31.72 12.09 7.11
N GLN A 8 -30.48 12.31 6.68
CA GLN A 8 -29.83 11.58 5.57
C GLN A 8 -29.27 10.24 6.09
N TYR A 9 -30.14 9.36 6.55
CA TYR A 9 -29.74 8.12 7.21
C TYR A 9 -29.13 7.10 6.26
N THR A 10 -29.73 6.96 5.08
CA THR A 10 -29.24 6.01 4.05
C THR A 10 -27.88 6.42 3.52
N GLU A 11 -27.68 7.71 3.29
CA GLU A 11 -26.39 8.28 2.88
C GLU A 11 -25.30 8.02 3.89
N ALA A 12 -25.61 8.16 5.19
CA ALA A 12 -24.66 7.85 6.26
C ALA A 12 -24.25 6.36 6.27
N LEU A 13 -25.18 5.45 5.99
CA LEU A 13 -24.86 4.02 5.85
C LEU A 13 -24.01 3.73 4.59
N TRP A 14 -24.26 4.42 3.49
CA TRP A 14 -23.44 4.31 2.28
C TRP A 14 -22.00 4.80 2.51
N GLU A 15 -21.78 5.84 3.30
CA GLU A 15 -20.42 6.26 3.67
C GLU A 15 -19.68 5.20 4.51
N VAL A 16 -20.38 4.51 5.44
CA VAL A 16 -19.78 3.38 6.16
C VAL A 16 -19.40 2.26 5.20
N ASN A 17 -20.28 1.88 4.29
CA ASN A 17 -20.01 0.84 3.28
C ASN A 17 -18.80 1.22 2.38
N LYS A 18 -18.69 2.48 1.97
CA LYS A 18 -17.57 2.98 1.19
C LYS A 18 -16.23 2.85 1.93
N LEU A 19 -16.21 3.18 3.24
CA LEU A 19 -15.03 3.01 4.08
C LEU A 19 -14.62 1.54 4.19
N GLN A 20 -15.58 0.62 4.31
CA GLN A 20 -15.33 -0.81 4.36
C GLN A 20 -14.79 -1.34 3.02
N ALA A 21 -15.36 -0.90 1.90
CA ALA A 21 -14.90 -1.25 0.56
C ALA A 21 -13.46 -0.77 0.30
N ASP A 22 -13.14 0.46 0.70
CA ASP A 22 -11.79 1.02 0.60
C ASP A 22 -10.78 0.21 1.44
N LEU A 23 -11.14 -0.12 2.67
CA LEU A 23 -10.31 -0.96 3.53
C LEU A 23 -10.09 -2.36 2.95
N TYR A 24 -11.13 -2.95 2.35
CA TYR A 24 -11.01 -4.24 1.66
C TYR A 24 -10.06 -4.19 0.48
N GLN A 25 -10.11 -3.15 -0.36
CA GLN A 25 -9.18 -2.97 -1.48
C GLN A 25 -7.72 -2.88 -0.98
N LYS A 26 -7.49 -2.12 0.10
CA LYS A 26 -6.17 -2.01 0.74
C LYS A 26 -5.69 -3.36 1.27
N LYS A 27 -6.56 -4.14 1.91
CA LYS A 27 -6.25 -5.49 2.39
C LYS A 27 -5.84 -6.41 1.24
N MET A 28 -6.55 -6.37 0.11
CA MET A 28 -6.23 -7.15 -1.08
C MET A 28 -4.85 -6.77 -1.65
N GLN A 29 -4.51 -5.49 -1.69
CA GLN A 29 -3.19 -5.02 -2.12
C GLN A 29 -2.07 -5.51 -1.19
N ALA A 30 -2.26 -5.39 0.13
CA ALA A 30 -1.31 -5.86 1.12
C ALA A 30 -1.10 -7.39 1.07
N THR A 31 -2.17 -8.14 0.85
CA THR A 31 -2.09 -9.60 0.68
C THR A 31 -1.28 -9.98 -0.58
N LYS A 32 -1.51 -9.31 -1.71
CA LYS A 32 -0.71 -9.49 -2.92
C LYS A 32 0.76 -9.14 -2.69
N ALA A 33 1.01 -8.09 -1.92
CA ALA A 33 2.37 -7.69 -1.54
C ALA A 33 3.12 -8.78 -0.77
N LEU A 34 2.47 -9.44 0.19
CA LEU A 34 3.07 -10.58 0.90
C LEU A 34 3.42 -11.75 -0.02
N GLU A 35 2.59 -12.03 -1.02
CA GLU A 35 2.88 -13.06 -2.01
C GLU A 35 4.14 -12.73 -2.84
N ILE A 36 4.26 -11.48 -3.30
CA ILE A 36 5.44 -11.01 -4.06
C ILE A 36 6.70 -11.10 -3.19
N LEU A 37 6.61 -10.73 -1.92
CA LEU A 37 7.73 -10.74 -0.97
C LEU A 37 8.07 -12.13 -0.43
N LYS A 38 7.44 -13.22 -0.89
CA LYS A 38 7.90 -14.57 -0.58
C LYS A 38 9.28 -14.80 -1.22
N PRO A 39 10.28 -15.34 -0.48
CA PRO A 39 11.63 -15.54 -1.02
C PRO A 39 11.65 -16.35 -2.33
N ALA A 40 10.82 -17.39 -2.43
CA ALA A 40 10.71 -18.21 -3.64
C ALA A 40 10.17 -17.42 -4.84
N ASN A 41 9.16 -16.57 -4.64
CA ASN A 41 8.57 -15.75 -5.68
C ASN A 41 9.54 -14.66 -6.14
N MET A 42 10.21 -14.01 -5.19
CA MET A 42 11.24 -13.01 -5.47
C MET A 42 12.41 -13.61 -6.24
N LYS A 43 12.89 -14.79 -5.83
CA LYS A 43 13.94 -15.52 -6.56
C LYS A 43 13.49 -15.86 -7.98
N SER A 44 12.31 -16.46 -8.13
CA SER A 44 11.74 -16.80 -9.46
C SER A 44 11.56 -15.55 -10.34
N PHE A 45 11.16 -14.43 -9.76
CA PHE A 45 11.05 -13.15 -10.47
C PHE A 45 12.40 -12.69 -11.04
N LEU A 46 13.46 -12.79 -10.26
CA LEU A 46 14.82 -12.38 -10.65
C LEU A 46 15.48 -13.38 -11.61
N ASP A 47 15.28 -14.69 -11.39
CA ASP A 47 15.91 -15.75 -12.19
C ASP A 47 15.38 -15.82 -13.64
N LYS A 48 14.13 -15.42 -13.87
CA LYS A 48 13.54 -15.32 -15.21
C LYS A 48 14.17 -14.23 -16.09
N ARG A 49 15.00 -13.38 -15.51
CA ARG A 49 15.62 -12.22 -16.14
C ARG A 49 17.10 -12.45 -16.33
N ASN A 50 17.47 -12.75 -17.57
CA ASN A 50 18.85 -13.10 -17.93
C ASN A 50 19.68 -11.88 -18.38
N LYS A 51 19.52 -10.72 -17.69
CA LYS A 51 20.19 -9.48 -18.01
C LYS A 51 20.85 -8.90 -16.76
N ASP A 52 22.11 -8.45 -16.89
CA ASP A 52 22.86 -7.90 -15.76
C ASP A 52 22.50 -6.42 -15.47
N TRP A 53 22.15 -5.67 -16.53
CA TRP A 53 21.87 -4.25 -16.46
C TRP A 53 20.58 -3.87 -17.19
N TYR A 54 19.80 -2.97 -16.58
CA TYR A 54 18.53 -2.47 -17.07
C TYR A 54 18.59 -0.96 -17.22
N THR A 55 18.01 -0.41 -18.27
CA THR A 55 17.71 1.02 -18.40
C THR A 55 16.49 1.40 -17.56
N ILE A 56 16.30 2.70 -17.28
CA ILE A 56 15.15 3.18 -16.52
C ILE A 56 13.80 2.79 -17.17
N GLY A 57 13.71 2.81 -18.51
CA GLY A 57 12.50 2.42 -19.23
C GLY A 57 12.24 0.92 -19.21
N GLU A 58 13.28 0.09 -19.09
CA GLU A 58 13.13 -1.35 -18.86
C GLU A 58 12.66 -1.63 -17.44
N VAL A 59 13.23 -0.93 -16.45
CA VAL A 59 12.78 -1.02 -15.05
C VAL A 59 11.30 -0.64 -14.93
N GLU A 60 10.86 0.47 -15.55
CA GLU A 60 9.45 0.87 -15.57
C GLU A 60 8.53 -0.26 -16.03
N ARG A 61 8.87 -0.91 -17.14
CA ARG A 61 8.07 -2.03 -17.69
C ARG A 61 8.11 -3.28 -16.81
N GLU A 62 9.26 -3.54 -16.18
CA GLU A 62 9.48 -4.75 -15.38
C GLU A 62 8.77 -4.73 -14.03
N ILE A 63 8.75 -3.58 -13.39
CA ILE A 63 8.16 -3.44 -12.05
C ILE A 63 6.90 -2.57 -12.04
N ASP A 64 6.43 -2.11 -13.21
CA ASP A 64 5.24 -1.28 -13.36
C ASP A 64 5.27 -0.06 -12.41
N VAL A 65 6.35 0.71 -12.49
CA VAL A 65 6.57 1.95 -11.74
C VAL A 65 7.02 3.04 -12.71
N PRO A 66 6.30 4.16 -12.82
CA PRO A 66 6.64 5.25 -13.76
C PRO A 66 8.07 5.75 -13.57
N THR A 67 8.75 6.11 -14.67
CA THR A 67 10.11 6.66 -14.63
C THR A 67 10.20 7.93 -13.78
N THR A 68 9.14 8.72 -13.70
CA THR A 68 9.04 9.89 -12.80
C THR A 68 9.15 9.51 -11.35
N THR A 69 8.46 8.43 -10.95
CA THR A 69 8.52 7.87 -9.58
C THR A 69 9.91 7.31 -9.28
N LEU A 70 10.54 6.59 -10.23
CA LEU A 70 11.90 6.07 -10.07
C LEU A 70 12.92 7.19 -9.85
N ARG A 71 12.80 8.30 -10.60
CA ARG A 71 13.64 9.49 -10.41
C ARG A 71 13.38 10.18 -9.07
N HIS A 72 12.13 10.21 -8.62
CA HIS A 72 11.79 10.71 -7.28
C HIS A 72 12.46 9.86 -6.21
N TRP A 73 12.39 8.53 -6.29
CA TRP A 73 13.05 7.63 -5.35
C TRP A 73 14.58 7.78 -5.33
N GLU A 74 15.20 8.03 -6.50
CA GLU A 74 16.62 8.39 -6.58
C GLU A 74 16.92 9.70 -5.83
N LYS A 75 16.08 10.73 -6.04
CA LYS A 75 16.22 12.03 -5.35
C LYS A 75 16.08 11.92 -3.84
N GLU A 76 15.16 11.07 -3.38
CA GLU A 76 14.96 10.77 -1.95
C GLU A 76 16.02 9.81 -1.36
N GLY A 77 16.99 9.39 -2.16
CA GLY A 77 18.07 8.48 -1.71
C GLY A 77 17.65 7.03 -1.48
N LEU A 78 16.44 6.64 -1.92
CA LEU A 78 15.95 5.28 -1.77
C LEU A 78 16.65 4.27 -2.68
N ILE A 79 17.24 4.76 -3.77
CA ILE A 79 18.06 3.98 -4.69
C ILE A 79 19.14 4.88 -5.28
N THR A 80 20.31 4.27 -5.56
CA THR A 80 21.43 4.96 -6.23
C THR A 80 21.83 4.14 -7.45
N PRO A 81 21.23 4.41 -8.64
CA PRO A 81 21.57 3.69 -9.85
C PRO A 81 23.01 3.97 -10.27
N TYR A 82 23.64 2.97 -10.85
CA TYR A 82 24.93 3.18 -11.50
C TYR A 82 24.80 4.15 -12.65
N ARG A 83 25.76 5.07 -12.79
CA ARG A 83 25.87 5.97 -13.92
C ARG A 83 26.93 5.46 -14.86
N ASP A 84 26.53 5.14 -16.09
CA ASP A 84 27.45 4.73 -17.12
C ASP A 84 28.47 5.86 -17.42
N PRO A 85 29.78 5.63 -17.29
CA PRO A 85 30.79 6.68 -17.44
C PRO A 85 30.85 7.30 -18.84
N GLU A 86 30.51 6.52 -19.87
CA GLU A 86 30.61 6.97 -21.26
C GLU A 86 29.35 7.73 -21.70
N SER A 87 28.20 7.22 -21.35
CA SER A 87 26.89 7.76 -21.80
C SER A 87 26.17 8.63 -20.77
N GLY A 88 26.57 8.56 -19.50
CA GLY A 88 25.87 9.21 -18.38
C GLY A 88 24.51 8.62 -18.04
N TYR A 89 24.05 7.58 -18.77
CA TYR A 89 22.75 6.98 -18.56
C TYR A 89 22.70 6.15 -17.26
N ARG A 90 21.50 6.12 -16.63
CA ARG A 90 21.21 5.28 -15.46
C ARG A 90 21.16 3.82 -15.87
N LYS A 91 21.87 2.98 -15.13
CA LYS A 91 21.85 1.53 -15.22
C LYS A 91 21.51 0.93 -13.86
N TYR A 92 20.62 -0.04 -13.88
CA TYR A 92 20.13 -0.75 -12.70
C TYR A 92 20.55 -2.20 -12.78
N ASN A 93 21.16 -2.73 -11.74
CA ASN A 93 21.49 -4.15 -11.66
C ASN A 93 20.35 -4.97 -11.06
N ARG A 94 20.52 -6.28 -10.92
CA ARG A 94 19.50 -7.18 -10.36
C ARG A 94 19.13 -6.84 -8.91
N GLU A 95 20.10 -6.41 -8.10
CA GLU A 95 19.84 -6.02 -6.72
C GLU A 95 19.05 -4.71 -6.64
N ASP A 96 19.30 -3.79 -7.56
CA ASP A 96 18.50 -2.56 -7.69
C ASP A 96 17.05 -2.90 -8.04
N ILE A 97 16.81 -3.83 -8.98
CA ILE A 97 15.46 -4.30 -9.33
C ILE A 97 14.76 -4.91 -8.12
N ARG A 98 15.48 -5.75 -7.37
CA ARG A 98 14.96 -6.35 -6.13
C ARG A 98 14.56 -5.28 -5.10
N ARG A 99 15.43 -4.30 -4.87
CA ARG A 99 15.17 -3.17 -3.95
C ARG A 99 13.97 -2.35 -4.37
N LEU A 100 13.90 -1.98 -5.64
CA LEU A 100 12.78 -1.23 -6.22
C LEU A 100 11.45 -1.99 -6.09
N LEU A 101 11.45 -3.31 -6.30
CA LEU A 101 10.27 -4.14 -6.12
C LEU A 101 9.81 -4.17 -4.65
N ILE A 102 10.74 -4.22 -3.71
CA ILE A 102 10.43 -4.13 -2.27
C ILE A 102 9.82 -2.77 -1.94
N ILE A 103 10.43 -1.67 -2.40
CA ILE A 103 9.94 -0.30 -2.18
C ILE A 103 8.51 -0.16 -2.71
N ARG A 104 8.28 -0.52 -3.99
CA ARG A 104 6.96 -0.50 -4.62
C ARG A 104 5.93 -1.26 -3.78
N THR A 105 6.29 -2.49 -3.40
CA THR A 105 5.40 -3.41 -2.70
C THR A 105 5.02 -2.87 -1.32
N VAL A 106 5.98 -2.35 -0.57
CA VAL A 106 5.73 -1.74 0.74
C VAL A 106 4.89 -0.48 0.60
N GLN A 107 5.23 0.42 -0.33
CA GLN A 107 4.46 1.66 -0.53
C GLN A 107 3.00 1.41 -0.95
N SER A 108 2.75 0.38 -1.77
CA SER A 108 1.39 0.04 -2.20
C SER A 108 0.56 -0.64 -1.11
N SER A 109 1.18 -1.16 -0.05
CA SER A 109 0.54 -1.99 0.97
C SER A 109 0.45 -1.34 2.34
N VAL A 110 1.21 -0.28 2.61
CA VAL A 110 1.24 0.39 3.92
C VAL A 110 0.33 1.61 3.91
N TYR A 111 -0.72 1.53 4.70
CA TYR A 111 -1.74 2.58 4.81
C TYR A 111 -1.37 3.73 5.77
N LEU A 112 -0.43 3.51 6.68
CA LEU A 112 -0.04 4.49 7.70
C LEU A 112 1.13 5.34 7.19
N LEU A 113 0.85 6.57 6.76
CA LEU A 113 1.83 7.56 6.28
C LEU A 113 3.02 7.74 7.25
N ASP A 114 2.76 7.71 8.56
CA ASP A 114 3.82 7.84 9.58
C ASP A 114 4.76 6.64 9.61
N LYS A 115 4.24 5.42 9.37
CA LYS A 115 5.08 4.22 9.23
C LYS A 115 5.85 4.21 7.91
N VAL A 116 5.28 4.73 6.82
CA VAL A 116 5.99 4.90 5.55
C VAL A 116 7.23 5.77 5.75
N ARG A 117 7.14 6.86 6.50
CA ARG A 117 8.27 7.76 6.75
C ARG A 117 9.40 7.09 7.54
N VAL A 118 9.07 6.33 8.59
CA VAL A 118 10.04 5.54 9.36
C VAL A 118 10.67 4.41 8.53
N ILE A 119 9.91 3.86 7.59
CA ILE A 119 10.35 2.84 6.65
C ILE A 119 11.28 3.46 5.61
N MET A 120 10.95 4.65 5.11
CA MET A 120 11.76 5.39 4.13
C MET A 120 13.17 5.68 4.67
N ASP A 121 13.29 6.04 5.94
CA ASP A 121 14.60 6.24 6.61
C ASP A 121 15.43 4.95 6.73
N LYS A 122 14.76 3.78 6.74
CA LYS A 122 15.40 2.45 6.88
C LYS A 122 15.52 1.67 5.57
N ILE A 123 14.89 2.13 4.49
CA ILE A 123 14.77 1.39 3.21
C ILE A 123 16.13 1.08 2.58
N ASN A 124 17.17 1.88 2.82
CA ASN A 124 18.51 1.62 2.31
C ASN A 124 19.11 0.27 2.76
N HIS A 125 18.55 -0.34 3.82
CA HIS A 125 18.97 -1.62 4.38
C HIS A 125 17.82 -2.61 4.57
N LEU A 126 16.62 -2.33 3.99
CA LEU A 126 15.42 -3.15 4.21
C LEU A 126 15.58 -4.54 3.60
N SER A 127 15.70 -5.53 4.45
CA SER A 127 15.68 -6.94 4.04
C SER A 127 14.25 -7.36 3.62
N ILE A 128 14.14 -8.45 2.83
CA ILE A 128 12.83 -9.04 2.50
C ILE A 128 12.06 -9.42 3.78
N HIS A 129 12.75 -9.86 4.81
CA HIS A 129 12.12 -10.23 6.09
C HIS A 129 11.48 -9.03 6.76
N GLU A 130 12.16 -7.90 6.85
CA GLU A 130 11.63 -6.66 7.42
C GLU A 130 10.48 -6.11 6.58
N ALA A 131 10.60 -6.11 5.24
CA ALA A 131 9.52 -5.73 4.34
C ALA A 131 8.25 -6.57 4.58
N ARG A 132 8.40 -7.89 4.70
CA ARG A 132 7.29 -8.80 5.02
C ARG A 132 6.66 -8.48 6.37
N LYS A 133 7.47 -8.25 7.41
CA LYS A 133 6.98 -7.89 8.74
C LYS A 133 6.13 -6.63 8.71
N ILE A 134 6.58 -5.59 8.01
CA ILE A 134 5.83 -4.34 7.85
C ILE A 134 4.46 -4.58 7.21
N VAL A 135 4.41 -5.38 6.13
CA VAL A 135 3.14 -5.69 5.46
C VAL A 135 2.23 -6.54 6.36
N MET A 136 2.78 -7.48 7.12
CA MET A 136 2.01 -8.27 8.10
C MET A 136 1.43 -7.41 9.22
N ASP A 137 2.22 -6.47 9.77
CA ASP A 137 1.75 -5.52 10.79
C ASP A 137 0.63 -4.63 10.23
N SER A 138 0.75 -4.21 8.96
CA SER A 138 -0.29 -3.44 8.27
C SER A 138 -1.59 -4.24 8.11
N LEU A 139 -1.50 -5.53 7.74
CA LEU A 139 -2.67 -6.43 7.65
C LEU A 139 -3.35 -6.61 9.01
N ALA A 140 -2.59 -6.85 10.08
CA ALA A 140 -3.13 -6.97 11.43
C ALA A 140 -3.86 -5.67 11.86
N HIS A 141 -3.31 -4.51 11.49
CA HIS A 141 -3.98 -3.23 11.73
C HIS A 141 -5.28 -3.08 10.94
N MET A 142 -5.32 -3.53 9.67
CA MET A 142 -6.54 -3.52 8.86
C MET A 142 -7.61 -4.46 9.43
N ASP A 143 -7.22 -5.63 9.97
CA ASP A 143 -8.14 -6.54 10.64
C ASP A 143 -8.75 -5.88 11.90
N TYR A 144 -7.96 -5.17 12.69
CA TYR A 144 -8.48 -4.37 13.79
C TYR A 144 -9.43 -3.25 13.32
N GLN A 145 -9.07 -2.54 12.24
CA GLN A 145 -9.90 -1.46 11.70
C GLN A 145 -11.27 -1.95 11.22
N ILE A 146 -11.35 -3.11 10.54
CA ILE A 146 -12.64 -3.62 10.07
C ILE A 146 -13.56 -3.98 11.25
N GLU A 147 -13.02 -4.53 12.34
CA GLU A 147 -13.79 -4.80 13.55
C GLU A 147 -14.36 -3.51 14.16
N GLN A 148 -13.55 -2.43 14.23
CA GLN A 148 -14.02 -1.13 14.72
C GLN A 148 -15.08 -0.50 13.80
N GLN A 149 -14.93 -0.66 12.48
CA GLN A 149 -15.92 -0.16 11.51
C GLN A 149 -17.27 -0.90 11.64
N PHE A 150 -17.26 -2.22 11.83
CA PHE A 150 -18.50 -2.98 12.09
C PHE A 150 -19.15 -2.58 13.40
N ARG A 151 -18.36 -2.41 14.45
CA ARG A 151 -18.87 -1.91 15.75
C ARG A 151 -19.48 -0.53 15.62
N GLY A 152 -18.79 0.40 14.94
CA GLY A 152 -19.31 1.76 14.69
C GLY A 152 -20.57 1.75 13.83
N GLY A 153 -20.62 0.93 12.79
CA GLY A 153 -21.78 0.72 11.94
C GLY A 153 -23.00 0.19 12.70
N TYR A 154 -22.77 -0.75 13.62
CA TYR A 154 -23.83 -1.25 14.51
C TYR A 154 -24.46 -0.14 15.37
N TYR A 155 -23.63 0.67 16.03
CA TYR A 155 -24.14 1.78 16.84
C TYR A 155 -24.81 2.87 16.00
N LEU A 156 -24.31 3.13 14.81
CA LEU A 156 -24.94 4.06 13.87
C LEU A 156 -26.33 3.55 13.46
N TYR A 157 -26.45 2.28 13.12
CA TYR A 157 -27.71 1.66 12.75
C TYR A 157 -28.74 1.74 13.89
N GLN A 158 -28.33 1.40 15.13
CA GLN A 158 -29.17 1.50 16.33
C GLN A 158 -29.66 2.94 16.54
N LEU A 159 -28.80 3.94 16.38
CA LEU A 159 -29.17 5.35 16.48
C LEU A 159 -30.22 5.73 15.43
N ILE A 160 -30.03 5.30 14.19
CA ILE A 160 -30.99 5.58 13.09
C ILE A 160 -32.36 4.99 13.41
N GLU A 161 -32.43 3.75 13.89
CA GLU A 161 -33.69 3.10 14.25
C GLU A 161 -34.43 3.86 15.38
N LEU A 162 -33.69 4.30 16.41
CA LEU A 162 -34.26 5.12 17.49
C LEU A 162 -34.82 6.46 16.98
N LEU A 163 -34.09 7.13 16.06
CA LEU A 163 -34.52 8.41 15.51
C LEU A 163 -35.76 8.27 14.63
N LYS A 164 -35.86 7.21 13.83
CA LYS A 164 -37.03 6.92 13.01
C LYS A 164 -38.27 6.67 13.86
N LYS A 165 -38.13 5.85 14.91
CA LYS A 165 -39.23 5.54 15.81
C LYS A 165 -39.79 6.80 16.50
N ASN A 166 -38.89 7.70 16.95
CA ASN A 166 -39.33 8.97 17.57
C ASN A 166 -40.08 9.90 16.59
N ILE A 167 -39.84 9.79 15.28
CA ILE A 167 -40.56 10.57 14.26
C ILE A 167 -41.94 9.97 14.02
N GLU A 168 -42.10 8.64 14.05
CA GLU A 168 -43.35 7.93 13.87
C GLU A 168 -44.31 8.10 15.07
N ASP A 169 -43.77 8.27 16.26
CA ASP A 169 -44.51 8.45 17.53
C ASP A 169 -44.91 9.94 17.79
N SER A 170 -44.50 10.91 16.94
CA SER A 170 -44.70 12.37 17.08
C SER A 170 -45.75 12.88 16.11
#